data_2f995255719ef2efe8d9ec71584dbee9
#
_entry.id   2f995255719ef2efe8d9ec71584dbee9
#
_cell.length_a   1.000
_cell.length_b   1.000
_cell.length_c   1.000
_cell.angle_alpha   90.00
_cell.angle_beta   90.00
_cell.angle_gamma   90.00
#
_symmetry.space_group_name_H-M   'P 1'
#
loop_
_entity.id
_entity.type
_entity.pdbx_description
1 polymer ?
#
loop_
_entity_poly.entity_id
_entity_poly.type
_entity_poly.pdbx_seq_one_letter_code
_entity_poly.pdbx_strand_id
1 'polypeptide(L)'
;MKRLIALVVVLALALAQGLEAFWKAVEVPGGVCSDGSPYRFYVSPGDPKKVVLDFQGGGACWDAATCGPESRAYRKQVDVQELLLAQGIYNRMSVANPFFGWTHVFVPYCTGDLHVGRATVDYGGFKVHHQGARNAQAALEYVFRNHAQAERVFVTGCSAGAYGAIFWADKVLSTYKNAQIAVCGDAGVGVATPDFPGYARWNPRFPELPGLSARPSVSEIYLALSRAYPKAVLAQYTTLLDGTQIYFYALMKGERSPSEATAREWAAEAQKAVLTPAQAENYTFYLAPGSQHCILPRPELYTLKVGEVSFLDWLKALAEGKVAPRVRP
;
A
#
# COMPACT_ATOMS: atom_id res chain seq x y z
N MET A 1 -4.80 -31.82 -25.69
CA MET A 1 -4.43 -30.42 -25.91
C MET A 1 -5.62 -29.51 -26.23
N LYS A 2 -6.40 -29.69 -27.31
CA LYS A 2 -7.53 -28.78 -27.66
C LYS A 2 -8.57 -28.57 -26.54
N ARG A 3 -8.96 -29.65 -25.81
CA ARG A 3 -9.93 -29.55 -24.69
C ARG A 3 -9.36 -28.81 -23.47
N LEU A 4 -8.05 -28.93 -23.20
CA LEU A 4 -7.39 -28.20 -22.10
C LEU A 4 -7.29 -26.71 -22.41
N ILE A 5 -6.95 -26.37 -23.67
CA ILE A 5 -6.90 -24.97 -24.13
C ILE A 5 -8.29 -24.33 -24.06
N ALA A 6 -9.34 -25.04 -24.50
CA ALA A 6 -10.71 -24.54 -24.43
C ALA A 6 -11.15 -24.32 -22.97
N LEU A 7 -10.80 -25.21 -22.03
CA LEU A 7 -11.12 -25.05 -20.62
C LEU A 7 -10.42 -23.85 -20.00
N VAL A 8 -9.14 -23.64 -20.32
CA VAL A 8 -8.35 -22.48 -19.85
C VAL A 8 -8.92 -21.17 -20.39
N VAL A 9 -9.31 -21.14 -21.67
CA VAL A 9 -9.93 -19.95 -22.28
C VAL A 9 -11.29 -19.63 -21.66
N VAL A 10 -12.13 -20.64 -21.43
CA VAL A 10 -13.44 -20.45 -20.76
C VAL A 10 -13.27 -19.95 -19.32
N LEU A 11 -12.30 -20.50 -18.57
CA LEU A 11 -12.01 -20.08 -17.20
C LEU A 11 -11.50 -18.64 -17.17
N ALA A 12 -10.61 -18.28 -18.09
CA ALA A 12 -10.08 -16.92 -18.20
C ALA A 12 -11.18 -15.89 -18.56
N LEU A 13 -12.09 -16.25 -19.46
CA LEU A 13 -13.25 -15.42 -19.83
C LEU A 13 -14.22 -15.26 -18.66
N ALA A 14 -14.50 -16.31 -17.90
CA ALA A 14 -15.36 -16.25 -16.72
C ALA A 14 -14.75 -15.39 -15.60
N LEU A 15 -13.43 -15.47 -15.38
CA LEU A 15 -12.70 -14.63 -14.43
C LEU A 15 -12.69 -13.16 -14.86
N ALA A 16 -12.48 -12.87 -16.15
CA ALA A 16 -12.53 -11.52 -16.69
C ALA A 16 -13.93 -10.90 -16.54
N GLN A 17 -14.99 -11.64 -16.85
CA GLN A 17 -16.38 -11.21 -16.65
C GLN A 17 -16.71 -10.98 -15.17
N GLY A 18 -16.20 -11.82 -14.27
CA GLY A 18 -16.34 -11.65 -12.82
C GLY A 18 -15.64 -10.39 -12.31
N LEU A 19 -14.46 -10.08 -12.84
CA LEU A 19 -13.74 -8.84 -12.50
C LEU A 19 -14.51 -7.61 -12.98
N GLU A 20 -14.94 -7.59 -14.26
CA GLU A 20 -15.64 -6.45 -14.88
C GLU A 20 -17.00 -6.17 -14.24
N ALA A 21 -17.63 -7.16 -13.60
CA ALA A 21 -18.88 -6.97 -12.87
C ALA A 21 -18.74 -6.00 -11.69
N PHE A 22 -17.56 -5.95 -11.05
CA PHE A 22 -17.30 -5.12 -9.87
C PHE A 22 -16.26 -4.03 -10.09
N TRP A 23 -15.32 -4.20 -11.03
CA TRP A 23 -14.17 -3.35 -11.23
C TRP A 23 -14.06 -2.87 -12.67
N LYS A 24 -14.00 -1.58 -12.86
CA LYS A 24 -13.79 -0.95 -14.16
C LYS A 24 -12.32 -0.54 -14.30
N ALA A 25 -11.66 -0.99 -15.35
CA ALA A 25 -10.33 -0.55 -15.70
C ALA A 25 -10.35 0.89 -16.21
N VAL A 26 -9.39 1.70 -15.75
CA VAL A 26 -9.16 3.07 -16.24
C VAL A 26 -7.74 3.13 -16.79
N GLU A 27 -7.63 3.30 -18.10
CA GLU A 27 -6.34 3.42 -18.77
C GLU A 27 -5.66 4.75 -18.41
N VAL A 28 -4.35 4.72 -18.21
CA VAL A 28 -3.55 5.90 -17.89
C VAL A 28 -2.69 6.27 -19.11
N PRO A 29 -3.05 7.30 -19.88
CA PRO A 29 -2.24 7.72 -21.02
C PRO A 29 -0.80 8.04 -20.63
N GLY A 30 0.16 7.29 -21.20
CA GLY A 30 1.57 7.38 -20.89
C GLY A 30 1.96 6.86 -19.49
N GLY A 31 1.06 6.22 -18.75
CA GLY A 31 1.40 5.40 -17.59
C GLY A 31 2.08 4.12 -18.03
N VAL A 32 3.12 3.71 -17.30
CA VAL A 32 3.91 2.53 -17.66
C VAL A 32 4.29 1.72 -16.43
N CYS A 33 4.41 0.42 -16.61
CA CYS A 33 5.05 -0.50 -15.68
C CYS A 33 6.58 -0.50 -15.86
N SER A 34 7.28 -1.20 -15.01
CA SER A 34 8.75 -1.25 -15.00
C SER A 34 9.38 -1.77 -16.30
N ASP A 35 8.68 -2.67 -17.00
CA ASP A 35 9.06 -3.26 -18.29
C ASP A 35 8.60 -2.43 -19.51
N GLY A 36 7.94 -1.28 -19.28
CA GLY A 36 7.39 -0.42 -20.33
C GLY A 36 5.98 -0.81 -20.79
N SER A 37 5.38 -1.86 -20.25
CA SER A 37 3.98 -2.21 -20.55
C SER A 37 3.01 -1.13 -20.07
N PRO A 38 1.82 -0.98 -20.72
CA PRO A 38 0.85 0.03 -20.36
C PRO A 38 0.32 -0.14 -18.94
N TYR A 39 0.05 0.99 -18.27
CA TYR A 39 -0.51 1.03 -16.94
C TYR A 39 -1.98 1.39 -16.94
N ARG A 40 -2.74 0.78 -16.03
CA ARG A 40 -4.14 1.09 -15.71
C ARG A 40 -4.39 0.91 -14.23
N PHE A 41 -5.38 1.60 -13.69
CA PHE A 41 -5.90 1.35 -12.35
C PHE A 41 -7.38 0.90 -12.43
N TYR A 42 -7.95 0.53 -11.28
CA TYR A 42 -9.30 -0.06 -11.28
C TYR A 42 -10.20 0.67 -10.30
N VAL A 43 -11.47 0.80 -10.67
CA VAL A 43 -12.51 1.45 -9.86
C VAL A 43 -13.68 0.51 -9.68
N SER A 44 -14.02 0.22 -8.43
CA SER A 44 -15.28 -0.41 -8.05
C SER A 44 -16.26 0.67 -7.64
N PRO A 45 -17.31 0.95 -8.43
CA PRO A 45 -18.28 1.99 -8.11
C PRO A 45 -19.05 1.71 -6.83
N GLY A 46 -19.37 2.75 -6.09
CA GLY A 46 -20.18 2.73 -4.87
C GLY A 46 -20.65 4.14 -4.53
N ASP A 47 -20.83 4.42 -3.25
CA ASP A 47 -21.18 5.75 -2.77
C ASP A 47 -20.08 6.76 -3.16
N PRO A 48 -20.38 7.78 -4.00
CA PRO A 48 -19.37 8.74 -4.46
C PRO A 48 -18.83 9.64 -3.35
N LYS A 49 -19.50 9.71 -2.21
CA LYS A 49 -19.09 10.47 -1.03
C LYS A 49 -18.15 9.69 -0.10
N LYS A 50 -17.97 8.39 -0.34
CA LYS A 50 -17.15 7.50 0.46
C LYS A 50 -16.15 6.78 -0.43
N VAL A 51 -14.88 7.09 -0.30
CA VAL A 51 -13.84 6.62 -1.20
C VAL A 51 -12.75 5.87 -0.44
N VAL A 52 -12.43 4.67 -0.90
CA VAL A 52 -11.18 3.97 -0.56
C VAL A 52 -10.19 4.23 -1.70
N LEU A 53 -9.03 4.77 -1.37
CA LEU A 53 -7.87 4.88 -2.25
C LEU A 53 -6.84 3.88 -1.76
N ASP A 54 -6.64 2.81 -2.53
CA ASP A 54 -5.91 1.62 -2.12
C ASP A 54 -4.72 1.35 -3.03
N PHE A 55 -3.53 1.45 -2.48
CA PHE A 55 -2.27 1.22 -3.18
C PHE A 55 -1.86 -0.25 -3.04
N GLN A 56 -1.70 -0.94 -4.16
CA GLN A 56 -1.30 -2.35 -4.17
C GLN A 56 0.14 -2.53 -3.69
N GLY A 57 0.40 -3.60 -2.96
CA GLY A 57 1.73 -4.10 -2.65
C GLY A 57 2.39 -4.81 -3.82
N GLY A 58 3.66 -5.15 -3.67
CA GLY A 58 4.34 -5.90 -4.73
C GLY A 58 5.86 -5.84 -4.67
N GLY A 59 6.44 -5.62 -3.50
CA GLY A 59 7.89 -5.61 -3.30
C GLY A 59 8.57 -4.32 -3.73
N ALA A 60 9.88 -4.39 -3.99
CA ALA A 60 10.68 -3.25 -4.45
C ALA A 60 11.98 -3.72 -5.11
N CYS A 61 12.62 -2.88 -5.92
CA CYS A 61 13.92 -3.16 -6.48
C CYS A 61 14.79 -1.89 -6.61
N TRP A 62 16.09 -2.00 -6.47
CA TRP A 62 17.01 -0.85 -6.41
C TRP A 62 18.40 -1.08 -7.01
N ASP A 63 18.72 -2.30 -7.45
CA ASP A 63 19.97 -2.69 -8.06
C ASP A 63 19.77 -3.73 -9.18
N ALA A 64 20.83 -4.12 -9.87
CA ALA A 64 20.74 -5.09 -10.97
C ALA A 64 20.23 -6.46 -10.52
N ALA A 65 20.51 -6.88 -9.28
CA ALA A 65 20.08 -8.16 -8.75
C ALA A 65 18.57 -8.15 -8.42
N THR A 66 18.10 -7.11 -7.75
CA THR A 66 16.68 -7.00 -7.35
C THR A 66 15.78 -6.56 -8.51
N CYS A 67 16.28 -5.79 -9.48
CA CYS A 67 15.51 -5.31 -10.64
C CYS A 67 15.62 -6.20 -11.88
N GLY A 68 16.53 -7.17 -11.91
CA GLY A 68 16.84 -7.99 -13.08
C GLY A 68 15.63 -8.72 -13.68
N PRO A 69 15.69 -9.16 -14.96
CA PRO A 69 14.58 -9.82 -15.64
C PRO A 69 14.05 -11.04 -14.90
N GLU A 70 14.95 -11.84 -14.30
CA GLU A 70 14.61 -13.05 -13.54
C GLU A 70 14.27 -12.77 -12.06
N SER A 71 14.42 -11.53 -11.61
CA SER A 71 14.12 -11.18 -10.21
C SER A 71 12.63 -11.29 -9.90
N ARG A 72 12.32 -11.84 -8.73
CA ARG A 72 10.99 -11.92 -8.15
C ARG A 72 10.80 -10.95 -6.98
N ALA A 73 11.72 -10.01 -6.81
CA ALA A 73 11.67 -9.05 -5.72
C ALA A 73 10.51 -8.06 -5.85
N TYR A 74 9.95 -7.89 -7.04
CA TYR A 74 8.79 -7.01 -7.24
C TYR A 74 7.92 -7.43 -8.42
N ARG A 75 6.68 -6.92 -8.46
CA ARG A 75 5.76 -7.06 -9.59
C ARG A 75 6.20 -6.14 -10.73
N LYS A 76 6.32 -6.67 -11.94
CA LYS A 76 6.81 -5.95 -13.13
C LYS A 76 5.70 -5.46 -14.04
N GLN A 77 4.51 -6.03 -13.92
CA GLN A 77 3.32 -5.74 -14.72
C GLN A 77 2.10 -5.58 -13.82
N VAL A 78 1.04 -5.00 -14.35
CA VAL A 78 -0.25 -4.92 -13.64
C VAL A 78 -0.76 -6.33 -13.37
N ASP A 79 -1.00 -6.63 -12.11
CA ASP A 79 -1.58 -7.86 -11.61
C ASP A 79 -2.72 -7.50 -10.64
N VAL A 80 -3.86 -8.14 -10.80
CA VAL A 80 -5.09 -7.86 -10.06
C VAL A 80 -5.60 -9.08 -9.29
N GLN A 81 -4.69 -9.95 -8.90
CA GLN A 81 -5.03 -11.19 -8.20
C GLN A 81 -5.87 -10.93 -6.94
N GLU A 82 -5.59 -9.86 -6.18
CA GLU A 82 -6.36 -9.48 -4.99
C GLU A 82 -7.83 -9.21 -5.33
N LEU A 83 -8.10 -8.55 -6.45
CA LEU A 83 -9.46 -8.25 -6.92
C LEU A 83 -10.20 -9.52 -7.35
N LEU A 84 -9.49 -10.45 -7.99
CA LEU A 84 -10.03 -11.74 -8.43
C LEU A 84 -10.33 -12.67 -7.27
N LEU A 85 -9.49 -12.71 -6.24
CA LEU A 85 -9.69 -13.51 -5.04
C LEU A 85 -10.84 -12.95 -4.17
N ALA A 86 -11.14 -11.65 -4.30
CA ALA A 86 -12.24 -10.97 -3.61
C ALA A 86 -12.30 -11.26 -2.10
N GLN A 87 -11.13 -11.25 -1.44
CA GLN A 87 -11.00 -11.46 0.02
C GLN A 87 -10.75 -10.16 0.77
N GLY A 88 -10.83 -10.18 2.10
CA GLY A 88 -10.58 -9.00 2.92
C GLY A 88 -11.42 -7.80 2.48
N ILE A 89 -10.78 -6.63 2.31
CA ILE A 89 -11.45 -5.41 1.85
C ILE A 89 -11.94 -5.47 0.40
N TYR A 90 -11.45 -6.43 -0.40
CA TYR A 90 -11.88 -6.65 -1.79
C TYR A 90 -13.17 -7.47 -1.91
N ASN A 91 -13.67 -8.04 -0.80
CA ASN A 91 -14.96 -8.72 -0.80
C ASN A 91 -16.10 -7.70 -0.86
N ARG A 92 -16.47 -7.30 -2.08
CA ARG A 92 -17.50 -6.30 -2.37
C ARG A 92 -18.92 -6.77 -2.06
N MET A 93 -19.11 -8.07 -1.80
CA MET A 93 -20.39 -8.70 -1.49
C MET A 93 -20.65 -8.81 0.01
N SER A 94 -19.63 -8.68 0.84
CA SER A 94 -19.78 -8.85 2.29
C SER A 94 -20.21 -7.56 2.97
N VAL A 95 -21.36 -7.58 3.62
CA VAL A 95 -21.85 -6.50 4.50
C VAL A 95 -20.97 -6.31 5.74
N ALA A 96 -20.17 -7.31 6.10
CA ALA A 96 -19.20 -7.22 7.20
C ALA A 96 -17.97 -6.41 6.82
N ASN A 97 -17.70 -6.23 5.51
CA ASN A 97 -16.60 -5.41 5.04
C ASN A 97 -16.81 -3.95 5.46
N PRO A 98 -15.87 -3.31 6.18
CA PRO A 98 -16.01 -1.91 6.60
C PRO A 98 -16.25 -0.93 5.44
N PHE A 99 -15.86 -1.33 4.23
CA PHE A 99 -15.99 -0.53 3.01
C PHE A 99 -17.09 -1.04 2.07
N PHE A 100 -18.05 -1.82 2.62
CA PHE A 100 -19.22 -2.23 1.83
C PHE A 100 -19.96 -1.02 1.28
N GLY A 101 -20.22 -1.00 -0.01
CA GLY A 101 -20.91 0.09 -0.70
C GLY A 101 -20.07 1.37 -0.94
N TRP A 102 -18.81 1.45 -0.49
CA TRP A 102 -17.94 2.57 -0.82
C TRP A 102 -17.43 2.48 -2.26
N THR A 103 -17.15 3.61 -2.89
CA THR A 103 -16.29 3.60 -4.10
C THR A 103 -14.89 3.18 -3.70
N HIS A 104 -14.31 2.22 -4.43
CA HIS A 104 -12.97 1.71 -4.15
C HIS A 104 -12.09 1.91 -5.40
N VAL A 105 -11.04 2.70 -5.26
CA VAL A 105 -10.04 2.95 -6.30
C VAL A 105 -8.80 2.16 -5.94
N PHE A 106 -8.51 1.14 -6.73
CA PHE A 106 -7.37 0.26 -6.58
C PHE A 106 -6.25 0.67 -7.53
N VAL A 107 -5.10 1.00 -6.99
CA VAL A 107 -3.91 1.50 -7.68
C VAL A 107 -2.88 0.38 -7.79
N PRO A 108 -2.83 -0.38 -8.90
CA PRO A 108 -1.89 -1.47 -9.07
C PRO A 108 -0.43 -1.02 -8.96
N TYR A 109 0.41 -1.95 -8.53
CA TYR A 109 1.84 -1.75 -8.40
C TYR A 109 2.61 -2.57 -9.43
N CYS A 110 3.51 -1.93 -10.18
CA CYS A 110 4.32 -2.60 -11.19
C CYS A 110 5.64 -1.89 -11.50
N THR A 111 6.11 -1.01 -10.62
CA THR A 111 7.23 -0.10 -10.92
C THR A 111 8.45 -0.28 -10.00
N GLY A 112 8.35 -1.12 -8.96
CA GLY A 112 9.46 -1.46 -8.08
C GLY A 112 9.95 -0.33 -7.16
N ASP A 113 9.17 0.75 -6.95
CA ASP A 113 9.59 2.04 -6.42
C ASP A 113 8.68 2.64 -5.34
N LEU A 114 7.88 1.80 -4.67
CA LEU A 114 6.96 2.20 -3.59
C LEU A 114 5.93 3.27 -3.99
N HIS A 115 5.49 3.29 -5.26
CA HIS A 115 4.57 4.28 -5.86
C HIS A 115 5.11 5.72 -5.93
N VAL A 116 6.42 5.94 -5.79
CA VAL A 116 6.99 7.30 -5.68
C VAL A 116 8.08 7.62 -6.70
N GLY A 117 8.52 6.63 -7.47
CA GLY A 117 9.62 6.79 -8.43
C GLY A 117 9.26 7.71 -9.60
N ARG A 118 10.28 8.45 -10.08
CA ARG A 118 10.22 9.40 -11.19
C ARG A 118 11.41 9.26 -12.12
N ALA A 119 11.95 8.05 -12.25
CA ALA A 119 13.16 7.79 -13.02
C ALA A 119 12.99 6.61 -13.98
N THR A 120 13.77 6.60 -15.04
CA THR A 120 14.06 5.40 -15.81
C THR A 120 15.54 5.11 -15.64
N VAL A 121 15.86 3.94 -15.12
CA VAL A 121 17.24 3.58 -14.72
C VAL A 121 17.75 2.44 -15.59
N ASP A 122 18.97 2.60 -16.10
CA ASP A 122 19.72 1.51 -16.74
C ASP A 122 20.55 0.78 -15.67
N TYR A 123 20.30 -0.51 -15.52
CA TYR A 123 20.96 -1.38 -14.56
C TYR A 123 22.06 -2.25 -15.18
N GLY A 124 22.60 -1.84 -16.35
CA GLY A 124 23.63 -2.59 -17.05
C GLY A 124 23.03 -3.67 -17.97
N GLY A 125 22.48 -3.22 -19.10
CA GLY A 125 21.93 -4.09 -20.14
C GLY A 125 20.41 -4.24 -20.13
N PHE A 126 19.70 -3.68 -19.14
CA PHE A 126 18.25 -3.56 -19.12
C PHE A 126 17.80 -2.27 -18.40
N LYS A 127 16.67 -1.74 -18.86
CA LYS A 127 16.09 -0.53 -18.27
C LYS A 127 14.85 -0.87 -17.46
N VAL A 128 14.68 -0.14 -16.36
CA VAL A 128 13.50 -0.23 -15.49
C VAL A 128 12.84 1.14 -15.39
N HIS A 129 11.55 1.20 -15.66
CA HIS A 129 10.76 2.42 -15.54
C HIS A 129 10.21 2.53 -14.11
N HIS A 130 10.95 3.19 -13.22
CA HIS A 130 10.48 3.58 -11.89
C HIS A 130 9.57 4.81 -12.02
N GLN A 131 8.35 4.61 -12.49
CA GLN A 131 7.37 5.66 -12.80
C GLN A 131 6.12 5.57 -11.92
N GLY A 132 6.25 4.99 -10.73
CA GLY A 132 5.15 4.80 -9.79
C GLY A 132 4.46 6.10 -9.39
N ALA A 133 5.20 7.19 -9.29
CA ALA A 133 4.62 8.50 -8.99
C ALA A 133 3.65 8.99 -10.06
N ARG A 134 3.96 8.76 -11.34
CA ARG A 134 3.08 9.13 -12.46
C ARG A 134 1.79 8.31 -12.42
N ASN A 135 1.91 7.02 -12.18
CA ASN A 135 0.79 6.10 -12.11
C ASN A 135 -0.12 6.43 -10.92
N ALA A 136 0.46 6.64 -9.74
CA ALA A 136 -0.25 7.06 -8.54
C ALA A 136 -0.96 8.42 -8.73
N GLN A 137 -0.26 9.41 -9.29
CA GLN A 137 -0.82 10.73 -9.54
C GLN A 137 -2.05 10.67 -10.45
N ALA A 138 -2.05 9.85 -11.50
CA ALA A 138 -3.20 9.69 -12.38
C ALA A 138 -4.43 9.15 -11.63
N ALA A 139 -4.24 8.19 -10.73
CA ALA A 139 -5.33 7.67 -9.89
C ALA A 139 -5.85 8.74 -8.90
N LEU A 140 -4.95 9.51 -8.28
CA LEU A 140 -5.34 10.63 -7.40
C LEU A 140 -6.14 11.68 -8.17
N GLU A 141 -5.67 12.10 -9.35
CA GLU A 141 -6.37 13.08 -10.18
C GLU A 141 -7.76 12.61 -10.61
N TYR A 142 -7.91 11.31 -10.88
CA TYR A 142 -9.22 10.70 -11.11
C TYR A 142 -10.11 10.85 -9.88
N VAL A 143 -9.62 10.50 -8.68
CA VAL A 143 -10.37 10.62 -7.43
C VAL A 143 -10.76 12.06 -7.17
N PHE A 144 -9.85 13.01 -7.29
CA PHE A 144 -10.13 14.43 -7.04
C PHE A 144 -11.16 15.03 -8.00
N ARG A 145 -11.17 14.59 -9.25
CA ARG A 145 -12.11 15.05 -10.28
C ARG A 145 -13.50 14.41 -10.15
N ASN A 146 -13.55 13.10 -9.92
CA ASN A 146 -14.81 12.35 -9.94
C ASN A 146 -15.48 12.26 -8.57
N HIS A 147 -14.73 12.52 -7.49
CA HIS A 147 -15.19 12.44 -6.10
C HIS A 147 -14.85 13.72 -5.32
N ALA A 148 -14.93 14.89 -5.97
CA ALA A 148 -14.59 16.19 -5.36
C ALA A 148 -15.40 16.51 -4.09
N GLN A 149 -16.58 15.91 -3.95
CA GLN A 149 -17.49 16.07 -2.80
C GLN A 149 -17.42 14.89 -1.84
N ALA A 150 -16.31 14.14 -1.83
CA ALA A 150 -16.14 13.06 -0.86
C ALA A 150 -16.21 13.59 0.58
N GLU A 151 -17.03 12.93 1.40
CA GLU A 151 -17.19 13.23 2.82
C GLU A 151 -16.33 12.33 3.70
N ARG A 152 -15.97 11.15 3.19
CA ARG A 152 -15.05 10.20 3.83
C ARG A 152 -14.05 9.65 2.83
N VAL A 153 -12.79 9.69 3.18
CA VAL A 153 -11.70 9.12 2.35
C VAL A 153 -10.83 8.22 3.23
N PHE A 154 -10.69 6.98 2.81
CA PHE A 154 -9.79 6.02 3.43
C PHE A 154 -8.62 5.75 2.48
N VAL A 155 -7.42 6.18 2.87
CA VAL A 155 -6.20 5.95 2.10
C VAL A 155 -5.46 4.79 2.71
N THR A 156 -5.18 3.78 1.91
CA THR A 156 -4.53 2.58 2.43
C THR A 156 -3.68 1.87 1.38
N GLY A 157 -3.04 0.82 1.80
CA GLY A 157 -2.29 -0.08 0.94
C GLY A 157 -1.49 -1.08 1.74
N CYS A 158 -1.25 -2.24 1.13
CA CYS A 158 -0.47 -3.33 1.69
C CYS A 158 0.98 -3.26 1.24
N SER A 159 1.98 -3.52 2.14
CA SER A 159 3.39 -3.67 1.75
C SER A 159 3.94 -2.41 1.05
N ALA A 160 4.43 -2.53 -0.19
CA ALA A 160 4.79 -1.38 -1.02
C ALA A 160 3.67 -0.33 -1.11
N GLY A 161 2.41 -0.77 -1.04
CA GLY A 161 1.25 0.11 -1.03
C GLY A 161 1.08 0.91 0.26
N ALA A 162 1.53 0.40 1.39
CA ALA A 162 1.54 1.16 2.65
C ALA A 162 2.42 2.42 2.53
N TYR A 163 3.55 2.30 1.83
CA TYR A 163 4.39 3.45 1.49
C TYR A 163 3.68 4.40 0.51
N GLY A 164 3.03 3.85 -0.53
CA GLY A 164 2.19 4.66 -1.42
C GLY A 164 1.15 5.46 -0.65
N ALA A 165 0.42 4.82 0.26
CA ALA A 165 -0.60 5.46 1.08
C ALA A 165 -0.03 6.64 1.88
N ILE A 166 1.10 6.47 2.58
CA ILE A 166 1.64 7.51 3.46
C ILE A 166 2.37 8.62 2.68
N PHE A 167 3.06 8.29 1.59
CA PHE A 167 3.77 9.28 0.78
C PHE A 167 2.81 10.19 0.00
N TRP A 168 1.63 9.70 -0.38
CA TRP A 168 0.60 10.47 -1.06
C TRP A 168 -0.45 11.07 -0.13
N ALA A 169 -0.38 10.77 1.17
CA ALA A 169 -1.35 11.24 2.17
C ALA A 169 -1.48 12.77 2.20
N ASP A 170 -0.37 13.51 2.19
CA ASP A 170 -0.38 14.98 2.20
C ASP A 170 -1.21 15.55 1.04
N LYS A 171 -1.06 14.99 -0.15
CA LYS A 171 -1.82 15.43 -1.33
C LYS A 171 -3.32 15.19 -1.18
N VAL A 172 -3.72 14.09 -0.56
CA VAL A 172 -5.13 13.78 -0.28
C VAL A 172 -5.68 14.69 0.81
N LEU A 173 -4.95 14.82 1.92
CA LEU A 173 -5.33 15.63 3.07
C LEU A 173 -5.46 17.12 2.73
N SER A 174 -4.52 17.65 1.94
CA SER A 174 -4.56 19.05 1.48
C SER A 174 -5.70 19.32 0.49
N THR A 175 -6.14 18.30 -0.27
CA THR A 175 -7.23 18.43 -1.25
C THR A 175 -8.60 18.39 -0.58
N TYR A 176 -8.84 17.43 0.34
CA TYR A 176 -10.14 17.20 0.97
C TYR A 176 -10.25 17.84 2.37
N LYS A 177 -10.21 19.17 2.45
CA LYS A 177 -10.17 19.93 3.71
C LYS A 177 -11.36 19.69 4.65
N ASN A 178 -12.51 19.30 4.10
CA ASN A 178 -13.76 19.11 4.85
C ASN A 178 -14.17 17.64 5.03
N ALA A 179 -13.44 16.70 4.42
CA ALA A 179 -13.73 15.28 4.57
C ALA A 179 -13.13 14.70 5.86
N GLN A 180 -13.75 13.65 6.37
CA GLN A 180 -13.13 12.77 7.35
C GLN A 180 -12.14 11.85 6.62
N ILE A 181 -10.86 11.93 6.96
CA ILE A 181 -9.81 11.16 6.29
C ILE A 181 -9.11 10.28 7.30
N ALA A 182 -8.98 9.00 6.96
CA ALA A 182 -8.08 8.09 7.64
C ALA A 182 -7.03 7.57 6.66
N VAL A 183 -5.78 7.47 7.12
CA VAL A 183 -4.65 6.89 6.39
C VAL A 183 -4.14 5.70 7.17
N CYS A 184 -4.16 4.52 6.58
CA CYS A 184 -3.75 3.28 7.23
C CYS A 184 -2.75 2.50 6.38
N GLY A 185 -1.50 2.44 6.79
CA GLY A 185 -0.48 1.58 6.18
C GLY A 185 -0.55 0.16 6.71
N ASP A 186 -0.67 -0.82 5.82
CA ASP A 186 -0.70 -2.25 6.15
C ASP A 186 0.64 -2.90 5.81
N ALA A 187 1.41 -3.29 6.82
CA ALA A 187 2.69 -4.00 6.69
C ALA A 187 3.77 -3.27 5.86
N GLY A 188 3.96 -1.97 6.13
CA GLY A 188 4.98 -1.13 5.52
C GLY A 188 5.50 -0.09 6.49
N VAL A 189 6.24 -0.53 7.54
CA VAL A 189 6.66 0.33 8.66
C VAL A 189 7.93 1.15 8.38
N GLY A 190 8.61 0.89 7.27
CA GLY A 190 9.71 1.73 6.79
C GLY A 190 11.07 1.46 7.43
N VAL A 191 11.30 0.26 7.96
CA VAL A 191 12.65 -0.12 8.41
C VAL A 191 13.54 -0.34 7.20
N ALA A 192 14.61 0.44 7.10
CA ALA A 192 15.60 0.37 6.04
C ALA A 192 17.00 0.56 6.60
N THR A 193 18.02 0.11 5.87
CA THR A 193 19.42 0.41 6.21
C THR A 193 19.72 1.88 5.94
N PRO A 194 20.68 2.51 6.66
CA PRO A 194 21.05 3.91 6.45
C PRO A 194 21.46 4.21 5.00
N ASP A 195 22.12 3.25 4.35
CA ASP A 195 22.64 3.38 2.99
C ASP A 195 21.69 2.87 1.91
N PHE A 196 20.39 2.71 2.21
CA PHE A 196 19.41 2.19 1.27
C PHE A 196 19.40 3.00 -0.04
N PRO A 197 19.78 2.40 -1.19
CA PRO A 197 20.01 3.15 -2.43
C PRO A 197 18.72 3.45 -3.21
N GLY A 198 17.58 2.86 -2.85
CA GLY A 198 16.33 2.94 -3.61
C GLY A 198 15.91 4.37 -3.89
N TYR A 199 15.97 5.25 -2.90
CA TYR A 199 15.57 6.64 -3.08
C TYR A 199 16.47 7.40 -4.07
N ALA A 200 17.77 7.10 -4.13
CA ALA A 200 18.65 7.69 -5.13
C ALA A 200 18.37 7.19 -6.56
N ARG A 201 17.93 5.92 -6.69
CA ARG A 201 17.58 5.31 -7.98
C ARG A 201 16.21 5.74 -8.48
N TRP A 202 15.23 5.82 -7.57
CA TRP A 202 13.84 6.14 -7.91
C TRP A 202 13.58 7.63 -8.10
N ASN A 203 14.43 8.51 -7.55
CA ASN A 203 14.27 9.97 -7.59
C ASN A 203 12.87 10.42 -7.11
N PRO A 204 12.42 10.03 -5.91
CA PRO A 204 11.12 10.38 -5.39
C PRO A 204 11.06 11.87 -5.00
N ARG A 205 9.83 12.39 -4.92
CA ARG A 205 9.53 13.63 -4.20
C ARG A 205 8.74 13.28 -2.95
N PHE A 206 9.25 13.67 -1.81
CA PHE A 206 8.57 13.52 -0.53
C PHE A 206 7.64 14.71 -0.27
N PRO A 207 6.64 14.55 0.65
CA PRO A 207 5.82 15.66 1.09
C PRO A 207 6.67 16.83 1.61
N GLU A 208 6.30 18.05 1.27
CA GLU A 208 6.97 19.27 1.77
C GLU A 208 6.27 19.74 3.05
N LEU A 209 6.52 19.02 4.15
CA LEU A 209 5.95 19.34 5.45
C LEU A 209 7.01 19.93 6.38
N PRO A 210 6.63 20.89 7.26
CA PRO A 210 7.58 21.47 8.21
C PRO A 210 8.27 20.42 9.09
N GLY A 211 9.59 20.49 9.17
CA GLY A 211 10.40 19.61 10.01
C GLY A 211 10.74 18.25 9.41
N LEU A 212 10.35 17.98 8.15
CA LEU A 212 10.82 16.77 7.46
C LEU A 212 12.24 16.95 6.95
N SER A 213 13.02 15.87 7.05
CA SER A 213 14.34 15.75 6.41
C SER A 213 14.20 15.60 4.89
N ALA A 214 15.29 15.78 4.15
CA ALA A 214 15.31 15.57 2.70
C ALA A 214 15.03 14.12 2.29
N ARG A 215 15.26 13.17 3.20
CA ARG A 215 14.96 11.74 3.05
C ARG A 215 14.30 11.23 4.32
N PRO A 216 13.00 11.55 4.51
CA PRO A 216 12.33 11.24 5.76
C PRO A 216 12.06 9.74 5.90
N SER A 217 12.14 9.24 7.11
CA SER A 217 11.60 7.95 7.47
C SER A 217 10.08 7.96 7.44
N VAL A 218 9.47 6.79 7.33
CA VAL A 218 8.01 6.64 7.41
C VAL A 218 7.45 7.21 8.71
N SER A 219 8.12 6.98 9.84
CA SER A 219 7.71 7.51 11.14
C SER A 219 7.75 9.03 11.22
N GLU A 220 8.77 9.67 10.61
CA GLU A 220 8.83 11.14 10.52
C GLU A 220 7.68 11.70 9.69
N ILE A 221 7.31 11.03 8.59
CA ILE A 221 6.17 11.44 7.75
C ILE A 221 4.86 11.31 8.53
N TYR A 222 4.61 10.19 9.22
CA TYR A 222 3.44 10.04 10.08
C TYR A 222 3.36 11.16 11.13
N LEU A 223 4.47 11.48 11.78
CA LEU A 223 4.52 12.53 12.79
C LEU A 223 4.27 13.92 12.20
N ALA A 224 4.88 14.24 11.05
CA ALA A 224 4.67 15.52 10.37
C ALA A 224 3.23 15.68 9.90
N LEU A 225 2.64 14.64 9.30
CA LEU A 225 1.24 14.62 8.88
C LEU A 225 0.29 14.77 10.08
N SER A 226 0.57 14.11 11.21
CA SER A 226 -0.27 14.22 12.40
C SER A 226 -0.33 15.66 12.95
N ARG A 227 0.78 16.38 12.85
CA ARG A 227 0.86 17.79 13.24
C ARG A 227 0.18 18.72 12.25
N ALA A 228 0.39 18.47 10.95
CA ALA A 228 -0.18 19.31 9.89
C ALA A 228 -1.70 19.10 9.74
N TYR A 229 -2.20 17.90 10.02
CA TYR A 229 -3.59 17.52 9.83
C TYR A 229 -4.19 16.87 11.09
N PRO A 230 -4.42 17.63 12.18
CA PRO A 230 -4.84 17.07 13.47
C PRO A 230 -6.24 16.43 13.47
N LYS A 231 -7.05 16.70 12.44
CA LYS A 231 -8.38 16.07 12.26
C LYS A 231 -8.32 14.75 11.50
N ALA A 232 -7.22 14.45 10.83
CA ALA A 232 -7.05 13.19 10.13
C ALA A 232 -6.71 12.06 11.12
N VAL A 233 -7.13 10.84 10.84
CA VAL A 233 -6.71 9.66 11.58
C VAL A 233 -5.56 8.99 10.83
N LEU A 234 -4.44 8.81 11.50
CA LEU A 234 -3.26 8.13 10.96
C LEU A 234 -3.07 6.79 11.66
N ALA A 235 -2.82 5.73 10.91
CA ALA A 235 -2.77 4.39 11.46
C ALA A 235 -1.75 3.50 10.76
N GLN A 236 -1.23 2.50 11.49
CA GLN A 236 -0.39 1.44 10.95
C GLN A 236 -0.82 0.07 11.49
N TYR A 237 -0.78 -0.94 10.62
CA TYR A 237 -0.83 -2.35 11.01
C TYR A 237 0.48 -3.03 10.62
N THR A 238 0.98 -3.91 11.47
CA THR A 238 2.02 -4.89 11.13
C THR A 238 2.04 -6.04 12.13
N THR A 239 2.72 -7.13 11.79
CA THR A 239 3.05 -8.19 12.75
C THR A 239 4.44 -7.97 13.33
N LEU A 240 4.69 -8.50 14.55
CA LEU A 240 5.96 -8.34 15.26
C LEU A 240 7.17 -8.92 14.53
N LEU A 241 6.96 -9.96 13.72
CA LEU A 241 8.01 -10.66 12.98
C LEU A 241 7.64 -10.82 11.51
N ASP A 242 7.10 -9.77 10.89
CA ASP A 242 6.68 -9.78 9.49
C ASP A 242 7.76 -10.34 8.56
N GLY A 243 7.54 -11.56 8.07
CA GLY A 243 8.55 -12.30 7.31
C GLY A 243 8.95 -11.64 5.99
N THR A 244 8.03 -10.94 5.34
CA THR A 244 8.31 -10.24 4.08
C THR A 244 9.13 -8.97 4.32
N GLN A 245 8.79 -8.16 5.32
CA GLN A 245 9.55 -6.97 5.66
C GLN A 245 10.96 -7.34 6.16
N ILE A 246 11.09 -8.40 6.97
CA ILE A 246 12.39 -8.94 7.40
C ILE A 246 13.22 -9.41 6.19
N TYR A 247 12.60 -10.08 5.22
CA TYR A 247 13.29 -10.49 3.99
C TYR A 247 13.85 -9.30 3.21
N PHE A 248 13.08 -8.23 3.01
CA PHE A 248 13.56 -7.02 2.34
C PHE A 248 14.67 -6.33 3.12
N TYR A 249 14.59 -6.31 4.45
CA TYR A 249 15.64 -5.77 5.31
C TYR A 249 16.95 -6.57 5.17
N ALA A 250 16.86 -7.91 5.12
CA ALA A 250 18.00 -8.77 4.85
C ALA A 250 18.62 -8.51 3.48
N LEU A 251 17.79 -8.33 2.43
CA LEU A 251 18.29 -7.95 1.10
C LEU A 251 19.04 -6.61 1.12
N MET A 252 18.54 -5.61 1.86
CA MET A 252 19.23 -4.32 2.02
C MET A 252 20.58 -4.44 2.71
N LYS A 253 20.73 -5.43 3.61
CA LYS A 253 22.01 -5.79 4.26
C LYS A 253 22.92 -6.66 3.39
N GLY A 254 22.49 -7.04 2.18
CA GLY A 254 23.25 -7.93 1.28
C GLY A 254 23.14 -9.43 1.65
N GLU A 255 22.22 -9.80 2.54
CA GLU A 255 21.94 -11.18 2.92
C GLU A 255 21.02 -11.85 1.88
N ARG A 256 21.28 -13.12 1.54
CA ARG A 256 20.42 -13.89 0.62
C ARG A 256 19.13 -14.39 1.27
N SER A 257 19.17 -14.57 2.58
CA SER A 257 18.04 -14.96 3.43
C SER A 257 18.23 -14.36 4.82
N PRO A 258 17.15 -14.02 5.53
CA PRO A 258 17.26 -13.42 6.86
C PRO A 258 17.87 -14.40 7.88
N SER A 259 18.80 -13.91 8.66
CA SER A 259 19.26 -14.58 9.88
C SER A 259 18.33 -14.27 11.05
N GLU A 260 18.41 -15.07 12.13
CA GLU A 260 17.68 -14.74 13.37
C GLU A 260 18.10 -13.38 13.97
N ALA A 261 19.38 -13.02 13.83
CA ALA A 261 19.89 -11.74 14.27
C ALA A 261 19.24 -10.59 13.49
N THR A 262 19.17 -10.72 12.16
CA THR A 262 18.50 -9.75 11.27
C THR A 262 17.02 -9.64 11.56
N ALA A 263 16.34 -10.75 11.86
CA ALA A 263 14.94 -10.73 12.25
C ALA A 263 14.70 -10.00 13.59
N ARG A 264 15.56 -10.23 14.59
CA ARG A 264 15.49 -9.53 15.88
C ARG A 264 15.79 -8.04 15.75
N GLU A 265 16.79 -7.67 14.94
CA GLU A 265 17.15 -6.28 14.65
C GLU A 265 15.98 -5.56 13.98
N TRP A 266 15.43 -6.15 12.91
CA TRP A 266 14.26 -5.59 12.22
C TRP A 266 13.08 -5.42 13.19
N ALA A 267 12.77 -6.42 14.02
CA ALA A 267 11.64 -6.35 14.95
C ALA A 267 11.79 -5.21 15.98
N ALA A 268 12.99 -4.95 16.45
CA ALA A 268 13.27 -3.84 17.37
C ALA A 268 13.07 -2.48 16.66
N GLU A 269 13.61 -2.32 15.44
CA GLU A 269 13.45 -1.09 14.66
C GLU A 269 12.00 -0.89 14.18
N ALA A 270 11.28 -1.95 13.84
CA ALA A 270 9.87 -1.90 13.47
C ALA A 270 8.99 -1.41 14.62
N GLN A 271 9.21 -1.93 15.82
CA GLN A 271 8.49 -1.45 17.01
C GLN A 271 8.80 0.03 17.27
N LYS A 272 10.04 0.45 17.18
CA LYS A 272 10.44 1.85 17.33
C LYS A 272 9.76 2.73 16.27
N ALA A 273 9.76 2.29 15.00
CA ALA A 273 9.12 3.02 13.89
C ALA A 273 7.62 3.22 14.10
N VAL A 274 6.92 2.20 14.62
CA VAL A 274 5.48 2.28 14.91
C VAL A 274 5.19 3.10 16.17
N LEU A 275 6.04 3.04 17.19
CA LEU A 275 5.81 3.72 18.47
C LEU A 275 6.22 5.20 18.42
N THR A 276 7.14 5.61 17.55
CA THR A 276 7.59 7.00 17.45
C THR A 276 6.44 7.99 17.16
N PRO A 277 5.53 7.75 16.21
CA PRO A 277 4.39 8.63 15.98
C PRO A 277 3.32 8.56 17.08
N ALA A 278 3.38 7.60 17.99
CA ALA A 278 2.37 7.40 19.03
C ALA A 278 2.30 8.53 20.09
N GLN A 279 3.20 9.50 20.03
CA GLN A 279 3.08 10.74 20.80
C GLN A 279 1.92 11.63 20.29
N ALA A 280 1.44 11.43 19.05
CA ALA A 280 0.34 12.19 18.47
C ALA A 280 -1.01 11.55 18.82
N GLU A 281 -2.00 12.37 19.22
CA GLU A 281 -3.32 11.90 19.63
C GLU A 281 -4.14 11.29 18.48
N ASN A 282 -3.94 11.79 17.25
CA ASN A 282 -4.62 11.35 16.05
C ASN A 282 -3.91 10.19 15.31
N TYR A 283 -2.91 9.57 15.96
CA TYR A 283 -2.22 8.39 15.45
C TYR A 283 -2.51 7.15 16.30
N THR A 284 -2.73 6.03 15.63
CA THR A 284 -2.91 4.73 16.26
C THR A 284 -2.18 3.62 15.50
N PHE A 285 -2.10 2.45 16.11
CA PHE A 285 -1.49 1.27 15.50
C PHE A 285 -2.12 -0.02 16.01
N TYR A 286 -1.98 -1.07 15.20
CA TYR A 286 -2.33 -2.43 15.56
C TYR A 286 -1.12 -3.33 15.31
N LEU A 287 -0.37 -3.68 16.36
CA LEU A 287 0.71 -4.66 16.32
C LEU A 287 0.14 -6.04 16.64
N ALA A 288 0.21 -6.96 15.69
CA ALA A 288 -0.24 -8.32 15.88
C ALA A 288 0.93 -9.27 16.15
N PRO A 289 0.73 -10.36 16.89
CA PRO A 289 1.74 -11.42 17.02
C PRO A 289 1.91 -12.15 15.67
N GLY A 290 3.04 -12.88 15.55
CA GLY A 290 3.33 -13.72 14.40
C GLY A 290 4.11 -13.04 13.30
N SER A 291 4.08 -13.64 12.10
CA SER A 291 4.93 -13.27 10.97
C SER A 291 4.16 -12.99 9.67
N GLN A 292 2.84 -12.93 9.74
CA GLN A 292 2.00 -12.73 8.58
C GLN A 292 2.19 -11.34 8.00
N HIS A 293 2.39 -11.28 6.70
CA HIS A 293 2.50 -10.04 5.93
C HIS A 293 1.14 -9.62 5.41
N CYS A 294 0.74 -8.39 5.66
CA CYS A 294 -0.54 -7.78 5.32
C CYS A 294 -1.78 -8.49 5.89
N ILE A 295 -2.80 -7.71 6.19
CA ILE A 295 -4.09 -8.19 6.71
C ILE A 295 -5.27 -7.78 5.80
N LEU A 296 -5.21 -6.59 5.19
CA LEU A 296 -6.32 -6.03 4.43
C LEU A 296 -6.79 -6.92 3.27
N PRO A 297 -5.92 -7.59 2.49
CA PRO A 297 -6.35 -8.48 1.39
C PRO A 297 -6.75 -9.88 1.85
N ARG A 298 -6.84 -10.15 3.15
CA ARG A 298 -6.98 -11.51 3.68
C ARG A 298 -8.29 -11.73 4.43
N PRO A 299 -8.81 -12.98 4.47
CA PRO A 299 -9.98 -13.32 5.25
C PRO A 299 -9.76 -13.17 6.75
N GLU A 300 -8.52 -13.28 7.24
CA GLU A 300 -8.14 -13.07 8.65
C GLU A 300 -8.46 -11.67 9.15
N LEU A 301 -8.66 -10.68 8.27
CA LEU A 301 -9.19 -9.36 8.61
C LEU A 301 -10.45 -9.45 9.49
N TYR A 302 -11.29 -10.44 9.25
CA TYR A 302 -12.57 -10.61 9.95
C TYR A 302 -12.44 -11.34 11.29
N THR A 303 -11.32 -12.01 11.55
CA THR A 303 -11.15 -12.91 12.70
C THR A 303 -9.98 -12.57 13.62
N LEU A 304 -9.00 -11.78 13.12
CA LEU A 304 -7.84 -11.40 13.91
C LEU A 304 -8.25 -10.63 15.16
N LYS A 305 -7.69 -11.04 16.31
CA LYS A 305 -7.88 -10.39 17.61
C LYS A 305 -6.56 -10.37 18.39
N VAL A 306 -6.28 -9.27 19.06
CA VAL A 306 -5.18 -9.12 19.99
C VAL A 306 -5.75 -8.63 21.32
N GLY A 307 -5.61 -9.43 22.37
CA GLY A 307 -6.35 -9.21 23.61
C GLY A 307 -7.86 -9.17 23.34
N GLU A 308 -8.54 -8.14 23.83
CA GLU A 308 -9.97 -7.96 23.61
C GLU A 308 -10.30 -7.16 22.32
N VAL A 309 -9.31 -6.66 21.58
CA VAL A 309 -9.54 -5.79 20.41
C VAL A 309 -9.55 -6.60 19.12
N SER A 310 -10.72 -6.65 18.47
CA SER A 310 -10.88 -7.20 17.11
C SER A 310 -10.28 -6.24 16.09
N PHE A 311 -9.52 -6.76 15.11
CA PHE A 311 -9.00 -5.95 14.01
C PHE A 311 -10.13 -5.37 13.15
N LEU A 312 -11.20 -6.13 12.95
CA LEU A 312 -12.37 -5.66 12.21
C LEU A 312 -13.00 -4.42 12.85
N ASP A 313 -13.19 -4.42 14.17
CA ASP A 313 -13.78 -3.27 14.87
C ASP A 313 -12.80 -2.10 14.92
N TRP A 314 -11.52 -2.37 15.04
CA TRP A 314 -10.46 -1.37 14.92
C TRP A 314 -10.49 -0.68 13.54
N LEU A 315 -10.58 -1.46 12.46
CA LEU A 315 -10.64 -0.95 11.09
C LEU A 315 -11.95 -0.17 10.82
N LYS A 316 -13.09 -0.64 11.36
CA LYS A 316 -14.36 0.09 11.30
C LYS A 316 -14.28 1.47 11.95
N ALA A 317 -13.63 1.56 13.11
CA ALA A 317 -13.43 2.86 13.77
C ALA A 317 -12.64 3.82 12.88
N LEU A 318 -11.57 3.35 12.23
CA LEU A 318 -10.81 4.16 11.26
C LEU A 318 -11.67 4.60 10.06
N ALA A 319 -12.46 3.68 9.50
CA ALA A 319 -13.37 3.98 8.38
C ALA A 319 -14.43 5.03 8.77
N GLU A 320 -14.77 5.12 10.04
CA GLU A 320 -15.65 6.15 10.60
C GLU A 320 -14.92 7.45 10.96
N GLY A 321 -13.61 7.55 10.71
CA GLY A 321 -12.80 8.71 11.06
C GLY A 321 -12.52 8.85 12.56
N LYS A 322 -12.57 7.75 13.30
CA LYS A 322 -12.29 7.69 14.74
C LYS A 322 -10.92 7.11 15.01
N VAL A 323 -10.21 7.67 15.98
CA VAL A 323 -8.96 7.08 16.48
C VAL A 323 -9.28 5.83 17.27
N ALA A 324 -8.87 4.67 16.75
CA ALA A 324 -9.05 3.39 17.40
C ALA A 324 -8.01 3.19 18.54
N PRO A 325 -8.21 2.23 19.45
CA PRO A 325 -7.21 1.90 20.49
C PRO A 325 -5.86 1.52 19.89
N ARG A 326 -4.77 1.86 20.57
CA ARG A 326 -3.43 1.37 20.25
C ARG A 326 -3.29 -0.06 20.76
N VAL A 327 -3.00 -0.98 19.86
CA VAL A 327 -3.02 -2.43 20.13
C VAL A 327 -1.62 -3.01 20.02
N ARG A 328 -1.22 -3.77 21.02
CA ARG A 328 0.01 -4.59 21.01
C ARG A 328 -0.22 -5.84 21.87
N PRO A 329 0.48 -6.96 21.58
CA PRO A 329 0.47 -8.14 22.44
C PRO A 329 1.00 -7.88 23.84
#